data_586846d0009f4477c85a3af01cdea327
#
_entry.id   586846d0009f4477c85a3af01cdea327
#
_cell.length_a   1.000
_cell.length_b   1.000
_cell.length_c   1.000
_cell.angle_alpha   90.00
_cell.angle_beta   90.00
_cell.angle_gamma   90.00
#
_symmetry.space_group_name_H-M   'P 1'
#
loop_
_entity.id
_entity.type
_entity.pdbx_description
1 polymer ?
#
loop_
_entity_poly.entity_id
_entity_poly.type
_entity_poly.pdbx_seq_one_letter_code
_entity_poly.pdbx_strand_id
1 'polypeptide(L)'
;MKKNTLMAMIMAICLSVASLAMAADTIPVGVPIPMTGWAAGSGADYFKGIKMAIDELNETGGVLGKQLEIFRFDSKGFEPEVVMQAADYLCGQKKVAAVFAGWAGWGQDVTAYGKYDAPFFADDGSQAAVDVFRTDPEKYYNIYQMTPTGPGQAISMFRALTNLPYKYPNKKLVIINTDDSWGLEIKDTIAKNFKKIGWKVAKQETVPYGTNEWGIILSRVRRIKPALIHFEIASGQENITFIQQFLKKPTNTIVSIGWGITPREVVDNLGTTADGIIGEMPAGLPAPKAPNAAGQAWVDKFVSLYKHQIPAGSWIFYTAVKAWAHAAEQVGDAFDFKAVNKYLQENGYEGHQGLMKWDKDNVMRAQPASPVVHYQVQKGELSPIFTDPPLTPYPHGKFIKPRWIK
;
A
#
# COMPACT_ATOMS: atom_id res chain seq x y z
N MET A 1 -46.77 51.28 -17.00
CA MET A 1 -46.45 49.90 -17.44
C MET A 1 -45.07 49.73 -18.06
N LYS A 2 -44.42 50.70 -18.68
CA LYS A 2 -43.11 50.56 -19.35
C LYS A 2 -41.85 50.47 -18.43
N LYS A 3 -41.89 51.00 -17.19
CA LYS A 3 -40.73 50.96 -16.26
C LYS A 3 -40.56 49.60 -15.57
N ASN A 4 -41.64 48.91 -15.25
CA ASN A 4 -41.58 47.60 -14.58
C ASN A 4 -41.12 46.47 -15.51
N THR A 5 -41.41 46.58 -16.82
CA THR A 5 -40.99 45.60 -17.82
C THR A 5 -39.47 45.67 -18.10
N LEU A 6 -38.88 46.89 -18.05
CA LEU A 6 -37.46 47.06 -18.25
C LEU A 6 -36.64 46.54 -17.03
N MET A 7 -37.18 46.74 -15.83
CA MET A 7 -36.51 46.27 -14.60
C MET A 7 -36.59 44.73 -14.47
N ALA A 8 -37.70 44.10 -14.91
CA ALA A 8 -37.79 42.65 -14.97
C ALA A 8 -36.88 42.02 -16.05
N MET A 9 -36.66 42.72 -17.16
CA MET A 9 -35.76 42.25 -18.22
C MET A 9 -34.29 42.39 -17.85
N ILE A 10 -33.89 43.43 -17.11
CA ILE A 10 -32.51 43.58 -16.56
C ILE A 10 -32.28 42.52 -15.48
N MET A 11 -33.24 42.24 -14.62
CA MET A 11 -33.12 41.21 -13.58
C MET A 11 -33.07 39.80 -14.17
N ALA A 12 -33.76 39.51 -15.27
CA ALA A 12 -33.67 38.24 -16.00
C ALA A 12 -32.34 38.07 -16.73
N ILE A 13 -31.75 39.15 -17.27
CA ILE A 13 -30.42 39.12 -17.90
C ILE A 13 -29.30 38.94 -16.83
N CYS A 14 -29.41 39.53 -15.65
CA CYS A 14 -28.46 39.30 -14.54
C CYS A 14 -28.57 37.89 -13.96
N LEU A 15 -29.75 37.27 -13.95
CA LEU A 15 -29.95 35.88 -13.54
C LEU A 15 -29.49 34.87 -14.61
N SER A 16 -29.53 35.23 -15.91
CA SER A 16 -29.03 34.35 -16.96
C SER A 16 -27.53 34.40 -17.16
N VAL A 17 -26.85 35.48 -16.72
CA VAL A 17 -25.38 35.58 -16.71
C VAL A 17 -24.77 34.83 -15.49
N ALA A 18 -25.54 34.65 -14.42
CA ALA A 18 -25.10 33.85 -13.25
C ALA A 18 -25.19 32.31 -13.48
N SER A 19 -25.78 31.89 -14.59
CA SER A 19 -25.94 30.44 -14.95
C SER A 19 -25.04 29.98 -16.08
N LEU A 20 -24.05 30.74 -16.49
CA LEU A 20 -22.82 30.19 -17.03
C LEU A 20 -22.09 29.59 -15.84
N ALA A 21 -22.49 28.39 -15.43
CA ALA A 21 -21.62 27.51 -14.68
C ALA A 21 -20.38 27.39 -15.55
N MET A 22 -19.35 28.18 -15.28
CA MET A 22 -18.00 27.86 -15.70
C MET A 22 -17.82 26.41 -15.26
N ALA A 23 -17.63 25.48 -16.18
CA ALA A 23 -17.11 24.18 -15.86
C ALA A 23 -15.93 24.48 -14.92
N ALA A 24 -16.08 24.12 -13.65
CA ALA A 24 -15.05 24.43 -12.66
C ALA A 24 -13.78 23.84 -13.23
N ASP A 25 -12.78 24.68 -13.44
CA ASP A 25 -11.47 24.26 -13.95
C ASP A 25 -10.89 23.31 -12.88
N THR A 26 -11.05 22.00 -13.11
CA THR A 26 -10.63 20.95 -12.16
C THR A 26 -9.24 20.48 -12.50
N ILE A 27 -8.52 19.98 -11.51
CA ILE A 27 -7.24 19.27 -11.71
C ILE A 27 -7.56 17.77 -11.77
N PRO A 28 -7.42 17.14 -12.95
CA PRO A 28 -7.62 15.71 -13.09
C PRO A 28 -6.52 14.91 -12.42
N VAL A 29 -6.88 13.87 -11.65
CA VAL A 29 -5.96 12.92 -11.04
C VAL A 29 -6.32 11.50 -11.43
N GLY A 30 -5.31 10.66 -11.71
CA GLY A 30 -5.46 9.30 -12.17
C GLY A 30 -5.42 8.28 -11.04
N VAL A 31 -6.33 7.31 -11.06
CA VAL A 31 -6.40 6.27 -10.03
C VAL A 31 -6.57 4.90 -10.70
N PRO A 32 -5.48 4.30 -11.19
CA PRO A 32 -5.47 2.92 -11.68
C PRO A 32 -5.33 1.96 -10.50
N ILE A 33 -6.43 1.31 -10.13
CA ILE A 33 -6.48 0.33 -9.03
C ILE A 33 -7.28 -0.90 -9.47
N PRO A 34 -7.03 -2.07 -8.88
CA PRO A 34 -7.87 -3.24 -9.13
C PRO A 34 -9.29 -2.96 -8.62
N MET A 35 -10.27 -2.98 -9.52
CA MET A 35 -11.69 -2.85 -9.16
C MET A 35 -12.43 -4.17 -9.31
N THR A 36 -11.86 -5.09 -10.09
CA THR A 36 -12.38 -6.44 -10.32
C THR A 36 -11.26 -7.47 -10.15
N GLY A 37 -11.65 -8.75 -10.05
CA GLY A 37 -10.70 -9.87 -9.91
C GLY A 37 -10.20 -10.07 -8.49
N TRP A 38 -9.12 -10.86 -8.37
CA TRP A 38 -8.57 -11.34 -7.10
C TRP A 38 -8.02 -10.23 -6.19
N ALA A 39 -7.66 -9.07 -6.75
CA ALA A 39 -7.08 -7.95 -6.03
C ALA A 39 -8.10 -6.84 -5.68
N ALA A 40 -9.39 -7.03 -6.00
CA ALA A 40 -10.42 -5.99 -5.84
C ALA A 40 -10.56 -5.48 -4.39
N GLY A 41 -10.40 -6.36 -3.39
CA GLY A 41 -10.41 -5.99 -1.97
C GLY A 41 -9.31 -4.98 -1.63
N SER A 42 -8.08 -5.24 -2.06
CA SER A 42 -6.96 -4.32 -1.90
C SER A 42 -7.17 -3.01 -2.67
N GLY A 43 -7.71 -3.08 -3.89
CA GLY A 43 -8.06 -1.89 -4.67
C GLY A 43 -9.06 -0.98 -3.96
N ALA A 44 -10.07 -1.58 -3.32
CA ALA A 44 -11.02 -0.82 -2.50
C ALA A 44 -10.35 -0.14 -1.30
N ASP A 45 -9.38 -0.81 -0.67
CA ASP A 45 -8.63 -0.25 0.46
C ASP A 45 -7.73 0.92 0.02
N TYR A 46 -7.03 0.81 -1.11
CA TYR A 46 -6.29 1.93 -1.71
C TYR A 46 -7.19 3.13 -1.97
N PHE A 47 -8.35 2.87 -2.59
CA PHE A 47 -9.28 3.94 -2.95
C PHE A 47 -9.82 4.72 -1.75
N LYS A 48 -10.05 4.08 -0.61
CA LYS A 48 -10.49 4.76 0.63
C LYS A 48 -9.51 5.86 1.04
N GLY A 49 -8.21 5.57 1.01
CA GLY A 49 -7.16 6.53 1.35
C GLY A 49 -7.07 7.68 0.36
N ILE A 50 -7.05 7.36 -0.94
CA ILE A 50 -7.01 8.35 -2.02
C ILE A 50 -8.21 9.28 -1.93
N LYS A 51 -9.42 8.70 -1.84
CA LYS A 51 -10.67 9.45 -1.77
C LYS A 51 -10.72 10.36 -0.55
N MET A 52 -10.35 9.86 0.62
CA MET A 52 -10.34 10.66 1.84
C MET A 52 -9.40 11.87 1.72
N ALA A 53 -8.20 11.69 1.14
CA ALA A 53 -7.26 12.80 0.93
C ALA A 53 -7.80 13.83 -0.06
N ILE A 54 -8.40 13.38 -1.16
CA ILE A 54 -8.98 14.26 -2.20
C ILE A 54 -10.20 14.99 -1.67
N ASP A 55 -11.09 14.32 -0.93
CA ASP A 55 -12.25 14.96 -0.33
C ASP A 55 -11.81 16.08 0.64
N GLU A 56 -10.83 15.82 1.51
CA GLU A 56 -10.30 16.84 2.42
C GLU A 56 -9.67 18.04 1.71
N LEU A 57 -8.94 17.80 0.63
CA LEU A 57 -8.38 18.88 -0.19
C LEU A 57 -9.50 19.70 -0.83
N ASN A 58 -10.49 19.03 -1.39
CA ASN A 58 -11.64 19.68 -2.04
C ASN A 58 -12.50 20.46 -1.05
N GLU A 59 -12.71 19.95 0.16
CA GLU A 59 -13.42 20.67 1.25
C GLU A 59 -12.73 21.98 1.63
N THR A 60 -11.40 22.07 1.46
CA THR A 60 -10.59 23.26 1.79
C THR A 60 -10.28 24.14 0.58
N GLY A 61 -10.92 23.91 -0.57
CA GLY A 61 -10.77 24.72 -1.78
C GLY A 61 -9.98 24.08 -2.91
N GLY A 62 -9.57 22.83 -2.74
CA GLY A 62 -8.80 22.07 -3.73
C GLY A 62 -7.30 22.32 -3.66
N VAL A 63 -6.61 22.13 -4.78
CA VAL A 63 -5.18 22.41 -4.97
C VAL A 63 -5.07 23.63 -5.88
N LEU A 64 -4.29 24.63 -5.50
CA LEU A 64 -4.17 25.89 -6.25
C LEU A 64 -5.54 26.56 -6.52
N GLY A 65 -6.50 26.41 -5.59
CA GLY A 65 -7.85 26.95 -5.74
C GLY A 65 -8.75 26.19 -6.71
N LYS A 66 -8.33 25.00 -7.17
CA LYS A 66 -9.08 24.15 -8.11
C LYS A 66 -9.46 22.81 -7.48
N GLN A 67 -10.68 22.37 -7.70
CA GLN A 67 -11.16 21.06 -7.23
C GLN A 67 -10.40 19.92 -7.94
N LEU A 68 -10.13 18.84 -7.23
CA LEU A 68 -9.54 17.62 -7.80
C LEU A 68 -10.67 16.74 -8.37
N GLU A 69 -10.47 16.25 -9.59
CA GLU A 69 -11.37 15.31 -10.26
C GLU A 69 -10.71 13.94 -10.46
N ILE A 70 -11.35 12.88 -9.99
CA ILE A 70 -10.79 11.52 -10.01
C ILE A 70 -11.17 10.80 -11.30
N PHE A 71 -10.17 10.37 -12.07
CA PHE A 71 -10.33 9.45 -13.20
C PHE A 71 -9.83 8.05 -12.79
N ARG A 72 -10.76 7.10 -12.67
CA ARG A 72 -10.44 5.72 -12.30
C ARG A 72 -10.20 4.85 -13.52
N PHE A 73 -9.33 3.85 -13.36
CA PHE A 73 -9.11 2.80 -14.34
C PHE A 73 -9.00 1.45 -13.62
N ASP A 74 -9.69 0.41 -14.10
CA ASP A 74 -9.61 -0.93 -13.51
C ASP A 74 -8.33 -1.62 -13.96
N SER A 75 -7.34 -1.70 -13.10
CA SER A 75 -6.06 -2.36 -13.37
C SER A 75 -6.12 -3.88 -13.29
N LYS A 76 -7.24 -4.46 -12.88
CA LYS A 76 -7.48 -5.91 -12.78
C LYS A 76 -6.37 -6.65 -12.01
N GLY A 77 -5.54 -7.42 -12.71
CA GLY A 77 -4.48 -8.25 -12.15
C GLY A 77 -3.07 -7.85 -12.62
N PHE A 78 -2.86 -6.61 -13.11
CA PHE A 78 -1.54 -6.05 -13.50
C PHE A 78 -0.91 -6.66 -14.75
N GLU A 79 -1.71 -7.20 -15.66
CA GLU A 79 -1.18 -7.64 -16.95
C GLU A 79 -0.54 -6.45 -17.68
N PRO A 80 0.59 -6.66 -18.38
CA PRO A 80 1.35 -5.60 -19.04
C PRO A 80 0.52 -4.70 -19.95
N GLU A 81 -0.39 -5.30 -20.68
CA GLU A 81 -1.28 -4.60 -21.60
C GLU A 81 -2.28 -3.68 -20.85
N VAL A 82 -2.79 -4.12 -19.71
CA VAL A 82 -3.71 -3.35 -18.88
C VAL A 82 -2.98 -2.16 -18.24
N VAL A 83 -1.75 -2.37 -17.79
CA VAL A 83 -0.91 -1.28 -17.23
C VAL A 83 -0.61 -0.22 -18.30
N MET A 84 -0.26 -0.62 -19.53
CA MET A 84 -0.06 0.31 -20.65
C MET A 84 -1.34 1.07 -21.02
N GLN A 85 -2.48 0.38 -21.09
CA GLN A 85 -3.78 1.01 -21.38
C GLN A 85 -4.16 2.02 -20.30
N ALA A 86 -3.89 1.73 -19.03
CA ALA A 86 -4.13 2.65 -17.92
C ALA A 86 -3.28 3.93 -18.06
N ALA A 87 -1.99 3.80 -18.39
CA ALA A 87 -1.10 4.94 -18.59
C ALA A 87 -1.54 5.80 -19.78
N ASP A 88 -1.87 5.17 -20.91
CA ASP A 88 -2.30 5.88 -22.13
C ASP A 88 -3.66 6.58 -21.90
N TYR A 89 -4.59 5.96 -21.17
CA TYR A 89 -5.85 6.58 -20.84
C TYR A 89 -5.69 7.75 -19.87
N LEU A 90 -5.01 7.53 -18.74
CA LEU A 90 -4.91 8.55 -17.68
C LEU A 90 -3.98 9.70 -18.09
N CYS A 91 -2.75 9.40 -18.49
CA CYS A 91 -1.77 10.43 -18.81
C CYS A 91 -1.94 10.95 -20.24
N GLY A 92 -2.20 10.07 -21.23
CA GLY A 92 -2.32 10.45 -22.64
C GLY A 92 -3.65 11.15 -22.96
N GLN A 93 -4.79 10.58 -22.56
CA GLN A 93 -6.11 11.11 -22.94
C GLN A 93 -6.66 12.07 -21.87
N LYS A 94 -6.65 11.68 -20.58
CA LYS A 94 -7.18 12.51 -19.48
C LYS A 94 -6.21 13.59 -19.02
N LYS A 95 -4.93 13.46 -19.37
CA LYS A 95 -3.86 14.42 -19.02
C LYS A 95 -3.83 14.76 -17.55
N VAL A 96 -3.86 13.71 -16.72
CA VAL A 96 -3.91 13.85 -15.26
C VAL A 96 -2.64 14.53 -14.73
N ALA A 97 -2.79 15.30 -13.66
CA ALA A 97 -1.69 16.00 -13.00
C ALA A 97 -0.83 15.07 -12.13
N ALA A 98 -1.38 13.95 -11.67
CA ALA A 98 -0.67 12.88 -10.96
C ALA A 98 -1.43 11.57 -11.06
N VAL A 99 -0.74 10.45 -10.80
CA VAL A 99 -1.31 9.11 -10.79
C VAL A 99 -1.02 8.43 -9.46
N PHE A 100 -2.06 7.88 -8.84
CA PHE A 100 -1.99 7.13 -7.59
C PHE A 100 -2.42 5.70 -7.85
N ALA A 101 -1.44 4.85 -8.17
CA ALA A 101 -1.65 3.46 -8.48
C ALA A 101 -1.51 2.61 -7.21
N GLY A 102 -2.48 1.80 -6.88
CA GLY A 102 -2.32 0.80 -5.84
C GLY A 102 -1.14 -0.13 -6.16
N TRP A 103 -1.35 -1.42 -6.21
CA TRP A 103 -0.34 -2.29 -6.79
C TRP A 103 -0.08 -1.95 -8.24
N ALA A 104 1.15 -2.15 -8.67
CA ALA A 104 1.62 -1.81 -10.00
C ALA A 104 2.28 -3.03 -10.68
N GLY A 105 2.88 -2.83 -11.82
CA GLY A 105 3.26 -3.92 -12.72
C GLY A 105 4.67 -4.49 -12.54
N TRP A 106 5.28 -4.42 -11.37
CA TRP A 106 6.63 -4.96 -11.08
C TRP A 106 7.71 -4.56 -12.11
N GLY A 107 7.72 -3.26 -12.44
CA GLY A 107 8.66 -2.66 -13.39
C GLY A 107 8.07 -2.36 -14.75
N GLN A 108 6.96 -2.95 -15.15
CA GLN A 108 6.27 -2.61 -16.40
C GLN A 108 5.58 -1.24 -16.31
N ASP A 109 5.08 -0.90 -15.15
CA ASP A 109 4.54 0.40 -14.79
C ASP A 109 5.59 1.51 -14.96
N VAL A 110 6.86 1.27 -14.58
CA VAL A 110 7.96 2.22 -14.77
C VAL A 110 8.10 2.60 -16.26
N THR A 111 8.06 1.60 -17.14
CA THR A 111 8.15 1.85 -18.59
C THR A 111 6.88 2.45 -19.18
N ALA A 112 5.71 2.10 -18.65
CA ALA A 112 4.42 2.59 -19.12
C ALA A 112 4.19 4.06 -18.76
N TYR A 113 4.38 4.42 -17.47
CA TYR A 113 4.16 5.78 -16.97
C TYR A 113 5.38 6.69 -17.17
N GLY A 114 6.60 6.13 -17.27
CA GLY A 114 7.80 6.89 -17.60
C GLY A 114 7.85 7.44 -19.04
N LYS A 115 6.84 7.18 -19.87
CA LYS A 115 6.62 7.88 -21.14
C LYS A 115 6.01 9.27 -20.95
N TYR A 116 5.47 9.52 -19.76
CA TYR A 116 4.77 10.73 -19.38
C TYR A 116 5.52 11.39 -18.25
N ASP A 117 5.30 12.68 -18.04
CA ASP A 117 6.02 13.42 -17.00
C ASP A 117 5.23 13.51 -15.67
N ALA A 118 3.94 13.16 -15.67
CA ALA A 118 3.09 13.24 -14.50
C ALA A 118 3.62 12.34 -13.36
N PRO A 119 3.74 12.84 -12.12
CA PRO A 119 4.16 12.02 -10.98
C PRO A 119 3.31 10.77 -10.83
N PHE A 120 3.96 9.63 -10.76
CA PHE A 120 3.33 8.32 -10.62
C PHE A 120 3.76 7.70 -9.29
N PHE A 121 2.80 7.48 -8.41
CA PHE A 121 3.00 6.88 -7.10
C PHE A 121 2.46 5.45 -7.10
N ALA A 122 3.31 4.48 -6.79
CA ALA A 122 2.98 3.07 -6.81
C ALA A 122 3.32 2.36 -5.50
N ASP A 123 2.53 1.36 -5.13
CA ASP A 123 2.87 0.36 -4.12
C ASP A 123 3.32 -0.92 -4.83
N ASP A 124 4.36 -0.81 -5.65
CA ASP A 124 4.93 -1.97 -6.36
C ASP A 124 5.76 -2.84 -5.40
N GLY A 125 6.60 -2.21 -4.61
CA GLY A 125 7.45 -2.91 -3.63
C GLY A 125 8.45 -3.89 -4.25
N SER A 126 8.63 -3.95 -5.57
CA SER A 126 9.59 -4.87 -6.21
C SER A 126 10.96 -4.22 -6.44
N GLN A 127 12.02 -5.02 -6.33
CA GLN A 127 13.35 -4.61 -6.76
C GLN A 127 13.41 -4.52 -8.29
N ALA A 128 12.61 -5.32 -9.00
CA ALA A 128 12.51 -5.26 -10.45
C ALA A 128 12.12 -3.87 -10.97
N ALA A 129 11.17 -3.19 -10.32
CA ALA A 129 10.81 -1.81 -10.66
C ALA A 129 11.99 -0.85 -10.46
N VAL A 130 12.73 -1.00 -9.38
CA VAL A 130 13.94 -0.20 -9.11
C VAL A 130 15.03 -0.46 -10.14
N ASP A 131 15.19 -1.70 -10.57
CA ASP A 131 16.20 -2.05 -11.57
C ASP A 131 15.85 -1.47 -12.95
N VAL A 132 14.56 -1.43 -13.31
CA VAL A 132 14.10 -0.71 -14.50
C VAL A 132 14.34 0.80 -14.36
N PHE A 133 13.98 1.41 -13.23
CA PHE A 133 14.23 2.83 -12.96
C PHE A 133 15.72 3.19 -13.17
N ARG A 134 16.63 2.36 -12.67
CA ARG A 134 18.08 2.57 -12.76
C ARG A 134 18.66 2.49 -14.17
N THR A 135 17.91 1.93 -15.13
CA THR A 135 18.38 1.90 -16.52
C THR A 135 18.42 3.30 -17.14
N ASP A 136 17.54 4.21 -16.68
CA ASP A 136 17.47 5.59 -17.16
C ASP A 136 16.76 6.48 -16.12
N PRO A 137 17.45 6.87 -15.00
CA PRO A 137 16.83 7.66 -13.94
C PRO A 137 16.37 9.05 -14.41
N GLU A 138 16.99 9.61 -15.45
CA GLU A 138 16.58 10.91 -16.01
C GLU A 138 15.25 10.82 -16.74
N LYS A 139 14.98 9.69 -17.39
CA LYS A 139 13.72 9.41 -18.07
C LYS A 139 12.60 9.06 -17.10
N TYR A 140 12.91 8.27 -16.06
CA TYR A 140 11.94 7.73 -15.12
C TYR A 140 11.80 8.56 -13.83
N TYR A 141 12.25 9.82 -13.87
CA TYR A 141 12.32 10.72 -12.70
C TYR A 141 10.98 10.95 -12.01
N ASN A 142 9.86 10.70 -12.69
CA ASN A 142 8.49 10.88 -12.22
C ASN A 142 7.91 9.64 -11.51
N ILE A 143 8.66 8.56 -11.38
CA ILE A 143 8.19 7.29 -10.80
C ILE A 143 8.60 7.19 -9.33
N TYR A 144 7.62 6.99 -8.43
CA TYR A 144 7.82 6.92 -6.99
C TYR A 144 7.29 5.61 -6.42
N GLN A 145 8.15 4.88 -5.73
CA GLN A 145 7.77 3.71 -4.94
C GLN A 145 7.40 4.14 -3.52
N MET A 146 6.19 3.84 -3.10
CA MET A 146 5.64 4.26 -1.79
C MET A 146 5.96 3.29 -0.64
N THR A 147 6.65 2.19 -0.92
CA THR A 147 7.03 1.16 0.06
C THR A 147 8.46 0.70 -0.16
N PRO A 148 9.11 0.11 0.87
CA PRO A 148 10.38 -0.58 0.69
C PRO A 148 10.25 -1.74 -0.30
N THR A 149 11.33 -2.02 -1.03
CA THR A 149 11.38 -3.18 -1.95
C THR A 149 11.26 -4.51 -1.21
N GLY A 150 10.88 -5.58 -1.92
CA GLY A 150 10.78 -6.93 -1.36
C GLY A 150 11.98 -7.36 -0.53
N PRO A 151 13.23 -7.17 -0.98
CA PRO A 151 14.40 -7.40 -0.12
C PRO A 151 14.40 -6.58 1.18
N GLY A 152 13.95 -5.32 1.14
CA GLY A 152 13.84 -4.47 2.33
C GLY A 152 12.79 -4.98 3.31
N GLN A 153 11.61 -5.34 2.81
CA GLN A 153 10.53 -5.95 3.59
C GLN A 153 10.99 -7.27 4.21
N ALA A 154 11.61 -8.14 3.41
CA ALA A 154 12.14 -9.43 3.87
C ALA A 154 13.20 -9.30 4.99
N ILE A 155 14.07 -8.30 4.92
CA ILE A 155 15.05 -8.02 5.97
C ILE A 155 14.33 -7.56 7.25
N SER A 156 13.34 -6.71 7.14
CA SER A 156 12.53 -6.26 8.27
C SER A 156 11.78 -7.43 8.92
N MET A 157 11.12 -8.27 8.12
CA MET A 157 10.44 -9.47 8.61
C MET A 157 11.41 -10.44 9.29
N PHE A 158 12.59 -10.66 8.72
CA PHE A 158 13.63 -11.47 9.36
C PHE A 158 14.01 -10.91 10.74
N ARG A 159 14.20 -9.60 10.87
CA ARG A 159 14.49 -8.95 12.15
C ARG A 159 13.35 -9.14 13.15
N ALA A 160 12.11 -8.91 12.72
CA ALA A 160 10.93 -9.10 13.57
C ALA A 160 10.84 -10.55 14.09
N LEU A 161 10.93 -11.53 13.20
CA LEU A 161 10.79 -12.95 13.56
C LEU A 161 11.93 -13.45 14.45
N THR A 162 13.15 -12.94 14.27
CA THR A 162 14.28 -13.33 15.11
C THR A 162 14.33 -12.62 16.46
N ASN A 163 13.64 -11.50 16.61
CA ASN A 163 13.52 -10.75 17.87
C ASN A 163 12.24 -11.08 18.66
N LEU A 164 11.39 -12.01 18.20
CA LEU A 164 10.23 -12.44 18.97
C LEU A 164 10.68 -13.02 20.31
N PRO A 165 10.01 -12.70 21.43
CA PRO A 165 10.26 -13.30 22.74
C PRO A 165 9.73 -14.76 22.76
N TYR A 166 10.23 -15.58 21.84
CA TYR A 166 9.82 -16.96 21.63
C TYR A 166 11.02 -17.86 21.35
N LYS A 167 11.13 -18.94 22.10
CA LYS A 167 12.16 -19.97 21.87
C LYS A 167 11.65 -20.97 20.84
N TYR A 168 12.16 -20.88 19.64
CA TYR A 168 11.80 -21.82 18.57
C TYR A 168 12.22 -23.26 18.90
N PRO A 169 11.33 -24.26 18.71
CA PRO A 169 11.62 -25.65 19.05
C PRO A 169 12.69 -26.31 18.16
N ASN A 170 12.94 -25.73 17.02
CA ASN A 170 14.00 -26.13 16.07
C ASN A 170 14.29 -24.96 15.13
N LYS A 171 15.28 -25.15 14.23
CA LYS A 171 15.69 -24.16 13.23
C LYS A 171 15.28 -24.58 11.81
N LYS A 172 14.05 -25.04 11.62
CA LYS A 172 13.50 -25.37 10.29
C LYS A 172 12.51 -24.32 9.85
N LEU A 173 12.70 -23.82 8.63
CA LEU A 173 11.86 -22.85 7.94
C LEU A 173 11.22 -23.51 6.70
N VAL A 174 9.95 -23.27 6.46
CA VAL A 174 9.26 -23.48 5.19
C VAL A 174 8.85 -22.12 4.64
N ILE A 175 9.08 -21.89 3.35
CA ILE A 175 8.67 -20.69 2.65
C ILE A 175 7.67 -21.06 1.57
N ILE A 176 6.58 -20.32 1.47
CA ILE A 176 5.55 -20.48 0.45
C ILE A 176 5.32 -19.08 -0.14
N ASN A 177 5.43 -18.92 -1.45
CA ASN A 177 5.34 -17.62 -2.13
C ASN A 177 4.69 -17.74 -3.51
N THR A 178 4.27 -16.62 -4.08
CA THR A 178 3.80 -16.54 -5.47
C THR A 178 4.95 -16.48 -6.48
N ASP A 179 4.63 -16.80 -7.73
CA ASP A 179 5.57 -16.79 -8.88
C ASP A 179 5.56 -15.43 -9.57
N ASP A 180 5.90 -14.40 -8.79
CA ASP A 180 6.10 -13.03 -9.25
C ASP A 180 7.41 -12.46 -8.71
N SER A 181 7.89 -11.36 -9.26
CA SER A 181 9.17 -10.78 -8.89
C SER A 181 9.26 -10.48 -7.40
N TRP A 182 8.23 -9.85 -6.82
CA TRP A 182 8.19 -9.48 -5.41
C TRP A 182 8.22 -10.71 -4.48
N GLY A 183 7.38 -11.72 -4.75
CA GLY A 183 7.34 -12.97 -3.97
C GLY A 183 8.66 -13.75 -4.04
N LEU A 184 9.30 -13.80 -5.23
CA LEU A 184 10.60 -14.47 -5.42
C LEU A 184 11.72 -13.73 -4.69
N GLU A 185 11.77 -12.40 -4.74
CA GLU A 185 12.76 -11.56 -4.05
C GLU A 185 12.69 -11.73 -2.54
N ILE A 186 11.49 -11.72 -1.96
CA ILE A 186 11.26 -11.96 -0.53
C ILE A 186 11.70 -13.36 -0.14
N LYS A 187 11.26 -14.37 -0.87
CA LYS A 187 11.64 -15.77 -0.66
C LYS A 187 13.17 -15.92 -0.56
N ASP A 188 13.89 -15.38 -1.53
CA ASP A 188 15.34 -15.56 -1.61
C ASP A 188 16.06 -14.78 -0.50
N THR A 189 15.57 -13.59 -0.17
CA THR A 189 16.13 -12.76 0.89
C THR A 189 15.87 -13.37 2.27
N ILE A 190 14.67 -13.84 2.58
CA ILE A 190 14.33 -14.55 3.81
C ILE A 190 15.19 -15.80 3.94
N ALA A 191 15.25 -16.63 2.89
CA ALA A 191 16.04 -17.86 2.89
C ALA A 191 17.51 -17.60 3.17
N LYS A 192 18.11 -16.60 2.50
CA LYS A 192 19.51 -16.18 2.67
C LYS A 192 19.81 -15.77 4.12
N ASN A 193 18.96 -14.92 4.71
CA ASN A 193 19.20 -14.39 6.04
C ASN A 193 19.02 -15.45 7.15
N PHE A 194 17.99 -16.29 7.06
CA PHE A 194 17.82 -17.39 8.01
C PHE A 194 18.93 -18.43 7.91
N LYS A 195 19.44 -18.75 6.71
CA LYS A 195 20.61 -19.63 6.54
C LYS A 195 21.85 -19.09 7.23
N LYS A 196 22.11 -17.76 7.17
CA LYS A 196 23.27 -17.12 7.85
C LYS A 196 23.31 -17.34 9.35
N ILE A 197 22.14 -17.48 10.01
CA ILE A 197 22.03 -17.74 11.46
C ILE A 197 21.80 -19.22 11.79
N GLY A 198 22.10 -20.10 10.83
CA GLY A 198 22.10 -21.55 11.01
C GLY A 198 20.72 -22.19 10.95
N TRP A 199 19.73 -21.54 10.33
CA TRP A 199 18.45 -22.19 10.04
C TRP A 199 18.52 -23.02 8.76
N LYS A 200 17.78 -24.12 8.74
CA LYS A 200 17.56 -24.95 7.54
C LYS A 200 16.29 -24.51 6.85
N VAL A 201 16.40 -24.02 5.62
CA VAL A 201 15.24 -23.89 4.73
C VAL A 201 14.87 -25.29 4.26
N ALA A 202 13.90 -25.89 4.94
CA ALA A 202 13.53 -27.29 4.77
C ALA A 202 12.69 -27.54 3.51
N LYS A 203 11.96 -26.50 3.06
CA LYS A 203 11.19 -26.52 1.82
C LYS A 203 10.90 -25.09 1.36
N GLN A 204 10.90 -24.89 0.05
CA GLN A 204 10.37 -23.73 -0.65
C GLN A 204 9.30 -24.23 -1.62
N GLU A 205 8.14 -23.59 -1.62
CA GLU A 205 7.01 -23.86 -2.51
C GLU A 205 6.64 -22.55 -3.20
N THR A 206 6.72 -22.51 -4.51
CA THR A 206 6.23 -21.39 -5.31
C THR A 206 4.95 -21.80 -5.98
N VAL A 207 3.91 -21.01 -5.86
CA VAL A 207 2.56 -21.31 -6.35
C VAL A 207 2.03 -20.17 -7.22
N PRO A 208 1.20 -20.47 -8.23
CA PRO A 208 0.53 -19.42 -8.99
C PRO A 208 -0.55 -18.72 -8.14
N TYR A 209 -0.87 -17.47 -8.51
CA TYR A 209 -2.07 -16.79 -7.98
C TYR A 209 -3.32 -17.61 -8.28
N GLY A 210 -4.31 -17.55 -7.38
CA GLY A 210 -5.52 -18.35 -7.46
C GLY A 210 -5.41 -19.71 -6.77
N THR A 211 -4.27 -20.04 -6.14
CA THR A 211 -4.09 -21.27 -5.37
C THR A 211 -4.92 -21.23 -4.10
N ASN A 212 -5.93 -22.09 -4.00
CA ASN A 212 -6.81 -22.18 -2.83
C ASN A 212 -6.80 -23.55 -2.14
N GLU A 213 -6.15 -24.55 -2.74
CA GLU A 213 -6.04 -25.91 -2.22
C GLU A 213 -4.66 -26.18 -1.63
N TRP A 214 -4.55 -26.08 -0.30
CA TRP A 214 -3.30 -26.16 0.43
C TRP A 214 -2.98 -27.53 1.00
N GLY A 215 -3.87 -28.53 0.81
CA GLY A 215 -3.80 -29.84 1.43
C GLY A 215 -2.47 -30.57 1.23
N ILE A 216 -1.92 -30.57 0.02
CA ILE A 216 -0.64 -31.24 -0.31
C ILE A 216 0.53 -30.51 0.38
N ILE A 217 0.58 -29.18 0.29
CA ILE A 217 1.63 -28.37 0.90
C ILE A 217 1.59 -28.53 2.42
N LEU A 218 0.41 -28.40 3.03
CA LEU A 218 0.24 -28.57 4.48
C LEU A 218 0.55 -30.00 4.96
N SER A 219 0.34 -31.03 4.13
CA SER A 219 0.77 -32.39 4.43
C SER A 219 2.30 -32.49 4.52
N ARG A 220 3.04 -31.82 3.61
CA ARG A 220 4.51 -31.73 3.65
C ARG A 220 4.97 -30.96 4.89
N VAL A 221 4.34 -29.81 5.21
CA VAL A 221 4.61 -29.03 6.42
C VAL A 221 4.49 -29.91 7.68
N ARG A 222 3.42 -30.71 7.79
CA ARG A 222 3.21 -31.62 8.94
C ARG A 222 4.31 -32.68 9.08
N ARG A 223 4.86 -33.18 7.98
CA ARG A 223 5.99 -34.14 8.01
C ARG A 223 7.31 -33.46 8.39
N ILE A 224 7.55 -32.22 7.89
CA ILE A 224 8.76 -31.44 8.17
C ILE A 224 8.79 -30.96 9.62
N LYS A 225 7.62 -30.59 10.18
CA LYS A 225 7.46 -29.96 11.51
C LYS A 225 8.37 -28.73 11.64
N PRO A 226 8.24 -27.71 10.77
CA PRO A 226 9.07 -26.51 10.84
C PRO A 226 8.71 -25.72 12.09
N ALA A 227 9.68 -24.96 12.60
CA ALA A 227 9.42 -23.99 13.67
C ALA A 227 8.77 -22.70 13.14
N LEU A 228 8.99 -22.42 11.85
CA LEU A 228 8.48 -21.22 11.18
C LEU A 228 7.98 -21.55 9.76
N ILE A 229 6.81 -21.04 9.43
CA ILE A 229 6.32 -20.92 8.06
C ILE A 229 6.33 -19.42 7.73
N HIS A 230 6.95 -19.05 6.63
CA HIS A 230 6.78 -17.75 6.00
C HIS A 230 5.97 -17.93 4.73
N PHE A 231 4.82 -17.29 4.68
CA PHE A 231 3.85 -17.36 3.59
C PHE A 231 3.71 -15.97 2.98
N GLU A 232 4.12 -15.79 1.73
CA GLU A 232 4.16 -14.48 1.08
C GLU A 232 3.34 -14.50 -0.19
N ILE A 233 2.07 -14.16 -0.02
CA ILE A 233 1.08 -14.06 -1.09
C ILE A 233 0.24 -12.82 -0.86
N ALA A 234 0.19 -11.93 -1.85
CA ALA A 234 -0.51 -10.66 -1.71
C ALA A 234 -2.05 -10.79 -1.70
N SER A 235 -2.60 -11.82 -2.33
CA SER A 235 -4.05 -12.01 -2.45
C SER A 235 -4.71 -12.40 -1.12
N GLY A 236 -5.77 -11.67 -0.74
CA GLY A 236 -6.50 -11.93 0.50
C GLY A 236 -7.15 -13.32 0.53
N GLN A 237 -7.73 -13.78 -0.57
CA GLN A 237 -8.45 -15.05 -0.64
C GLN A 237 -7.54 -16.25 -0.38
N GLU A 238 -6.34 -16.28 -0.95
CA GLU A 238 -5.36 -17.35 -0.71
C GLU A 238 -4.90 -17.36 0.75
N ASN A 239 -4.70 -16.18 1.35
CA ASN A 239 -4.36 -16.06 2.76
C ASN A 239 -5.47 -16.60 3.66
N ILE A 240 -6.73 -16.27 3.38
CA ILE A 240 -7.88 -16.77 4.12
C ILE A 240 -7.93 -18.31 4.06
N THR A 241 -7.87 -18.88 2.87
CA THR A 241 -7.98 -20.32 2.67
C THR A 241 -6.78 -21.09 3.25
N PHE A 242 -5.56 -20.53 3.17
CA PHE A 242 -4.38 -21.10 3.80
C PHE A 242 -4.53 -21.15 5.32
N ILE A 243 -4.89 -20.07 5.96
CA ILE A 243 -5.08 -19.98 7.42
C ILE A 243 -6.15 -20.98 7.87
N GLN A 244 -7.31 -20.99 7.20
CA GLN A 244 -8.39 -21.91 7.52
C GLN A 244 -7.96 -23.38 7.41
N GLN A 245 -7.26 -23.77 6.33
CA GLN A 245 -6.81 -25.15 6.14
C GLN A 245 -5.65 -25.53 7.07
N PHE A 246 -4.74 -24.59 7.38
CA PHE A 246 -3.69 -24.80 8.38
C PHE A 246 -4.30 -25.09 9.76
N LEU A 247 -5.26 -24.28 10.20
CA LEU A 247 -5.87 -24.37 11.53
C LEU A 247 -6.76 -25.59 11.74
N LYS A 248 -7.23 -26.26 10.67
CA LYS A 248 -7.92 -27.56 10.80
C LYS A 248 -7.03 -28.63 11.46
N LYS A 249 -5.70 -28.60 11.20
CA LYS A 249 -4.72 -29.54 11.78
C LYS A 249 -3.36 -28.83 11.90
N PRO A 250 -3.22 -27.89 12.84
CA PRO A 250 -2.01 -27.06 12.96
C PRO A 250 -0.82 -27.86 13.51
N THR A 251 0.37 -27.31 13.30
CA THR A 251 1.63 -27.80 13.88
C THR A 251 2.18 -26.79 14.89
N ASN A 252 3.18 -27.17 15.72
CA ASN A 252 3.87 -26.25 16.62
C ASN A 252 4.79 -25.31 15.80
N THR A 253 4.19 -24.37 15.09
CA THR A 253 4.84 -23.55 14.09
C THR A 253 4.36 -22.11 14.21
N ILE A 254 5.27 -21.14 14.26
CA ILE A 254 4.94 -19.73 14.01
C ILE A 254 4.58 -19.59 12.54
N VAL A 255 3.47 -18.91 12.26
CA VAL A 255 3.03 -18.59 10.90
C VAL A 255 3.16 -17.09 10.69
N SER A 256 4.00 -16.72 9.74
CA SER A 256 4.17 -15.35 9.25
C SER A 256 3.57 -15.27 7.85
N ILE A 257 2.71 -14.30 7.65
CA ILE A 257 2.07 -14.02 6.36
C ILE A 257 2.38 -12.56 6.02
N GLY A 258 3.51 -12.26 5.43
CA GLY A 258 3.97 -10.93 5.10
C GLY A 258 2.87 -9.88 4.94
N TRP A 259 2.80 -9.27 3.79
CA TRP A 259 1.73 -8.32 3.45
C TRP A 259 0.31 -8.91 3.57
N GLY A 260 0.15 -10.19 3.25
CA GLY A 260 -1.16 -10.83 3.05
C GLY A 260 -2.11 -10.86 4.25
N ILE A 261 -1.68 -10.44 5.45
CA ILE A 261 -2.58 -10.30 6.61
C ILE A 261 -3.20 -8.90 6.69
N THR A 262 -2.69 -7.94 5.96
CA THR A 262 -3.08 -6.53 6.09
C THR A 262 -4.31 -6.10 5.28
N PRO A 263 -4.67 -6.71 4.14
CA PRO A 263 -5.94 -6.43 3.48
C PRO A 263 -7.10 -6.67 4.44
N ARG A 264 -7.99 -5.70 4.54
CA ARG A 264 -9.08 -5.74 5.53
C ARG A 264 -9.97 -6.97 5.37
N GLU A 265 -10.17 -7.44 4.15
CA GLU A 265 -10.94 -8.66 3.86
C GLU A 265 -10.44 -9.89 4.61
N VAL A 266 -9.13 -9.99 4.87
CA VAL A 266 -8.55 -11.15 5.58
C VAL A 266 -8.97 -11.14 7.04
N VAL A 267 -8.84 -9.99 7.70
CA VAL A 267 -9.20 -9.84 9.11
C VAL A 267 -10.70 -9.93 9.30
N ASP A 268 -11.51 -9.33 8.41
CA ASP A 268 -12.97 -9.37 8.47
C ASP A 268 -13.53 -10.79 8.31
N ASN A 269 -12.94 -11.59 7.41
CA ASN A 269 -13.38 -12.97 7.19
C ASN A 269 -12.94 -13.95 8.30
N LEU A 270 -11.78 -13.73 8.90
CA LEU A 270 -11.20 -14.67 9.85
C LEU A 270 -11.44 -14.29 11.32
N GLY A 271 -11.52 -13.00 11.64
CA GLY A 271 -11.65 -12.50 12.99
C GLY A 271 -10.65 -13.17 13.94
N THR A 272 -11.14 -13.62 15.10
CA THR A 272 -10.32 -14.32 16.11
C THR A 272 -9.77 -15.67 15.64
N THR A 273 -10.22 -16.19 14.51
CA THR A 273 -9.65 -17.42 13.93
C THR A 273 -8.19 -17.20 13.54
N ALA A 274 -7.83 -16.01 13.09
CA ALA A 274 -6.46 -15.66 12.72
C ALA A 274 -5.56 -15.30 13.91
N ASP A 275 -6.07 -15.29 15.16
CA ASP A 275 -5.27 -14.91 16.33
C ASP A 275 -3.98 -15.71 16.42
N GLY A 276 -2.85 -15.00 16.47
CA GLY A 276 -1.52 -15.57 16.50
C GLY A 276 -0.76 -15.52 15.17
N ILE A 277 -1.43 -15.27 14.05
CA ILE A 277 -0.79 -15.05 12.75
C ILE A 277 -0.03 -13.73 12.79
N ILE A 278 1.18 -13.71 12.24
CA ILE A 278 2.04 -12.52 12.15
C ILE A 278 2.07 -12.04 10.69
N GLY A 279 2.09 -10.74 10.50
CA GLY A 279 2.26 -10.13 9.19
C GLY A 279 2.95 -8.78 9.27
N GLU A 280 3.09 -8.12 8.14
CA GLU A 280 3.72 -6.81 8.07
C GLU A 280 2.91 -5.82 7.25
N MET A 281 3.17 -4.55 7.52
CA MET A 281 2.66 -3.41 6.77
C MET A 281 3.85 -2.50 6.45
N PRO A 282 4.41 -2.58 5.24
CA PRO A 282 5.46 -1.68 4.82
C PRO A 282 4.90 -0.24 4.71
N ALA A 283 5.68 0.74 5.13
CA ALA A 283 5.25 2.14 5.23
C ALA A 283 3.96 2.31 6.07
N GLY A 284 3.74 1.43 7.03
CA GLY A 284 2.47 1.27 7.73
C GLY A 284 2.24 2.21 8.88
N LEU A 285 0.97 2.55 9.05
CA LEU A 285 0.46 3.16 10.24
C LEU A 285 0.18 2.10 11.31
N PRO A 286 0.50 2.37 12.55
CA PRO A 286 0.09 1.54 13.65
C PRO A 286 -1.42 1.59 13.88
N ALA A 287 -2.07 0.48 13.74
CA ALA A 287 -3.39 0.28 14.32
C ALA A 287 -3.22 -0.34 15.72
N PRO A 288 -3.99 0.05 16.72
CA PRO A 288 -5.06 1.05 16.71
C PRO A 288 -4.61 2.47 17.02
N LYS A 289 -3.33 2.74 17.22
CA LYS A 289 -2.82 4.05 17.64
C LYS A 289 -1.71 4.54 16.71
N ALA A 290 -1.77 5.82 16.37
CA ALA A 290 -0.72 6.52 15.64
C ALA A 290 0.40 7.01 16.57
N PRO A 291 1.60 7.30 16.04
CA PRO A 291 2.74 7.75 16.83
C PRO A 291 2.59 9.16 17.40
N ASN A 292 1.69 9.97 16.87
CA ASN A 292 1.45 11.35 17.32
C ASN A 292 -0.03 11.74 17.24
N ALA A 293 -0.38 12.90 17.79
CA ALA A 293 -1.77 13.37 17.88
C ALA A 293 -2.41 13.61 16.50
N ALA A 294 -1.66 14.13 15.54
CA ALA A 294 -2.18 14.40 14.19
C ALA A 294 -2.49 13.08 13.45
N GLY A 295 -1.57 12.12 13.53
CA GLY A 295 -1.81 10.79 13.01
C GLY A 295 -2.98 10.08 13.70
N GLN A 296 -3.15 10.27 15.02
CA GLN A 296 -4.29 9.70 15.76
C GLN A 296 -5.62 10.33 15.29
N ALA A 297 -5.67 11.63 15.08
CA ALA A 297 -6.87 12.29 14.56
C ALA A 297 -7.26 11.76 13.17
N TRP A 298 -6.28 11.47 12.32
CA TRP A 298 -6.52 10.83 11.03
C TRP A 298 -7.07 9.40 11.20
N VAL A 299 -6.48 8.59 12.11
CA VAL A 299 -6.97 7.25 12.43
C VAL A 299 -8.43 7.31 12.88
N ASP A 300 -8.76 8.20 13.81
CA ASP A 300 -10.10 8.34 14.37
C ASP A 300 -11.10 8.75 13.28
N LYS A 301 -10.73 9.67 12.39
CA LYS A 301 -11.54 10.07 11.24
C LYS A 301 -11.76 8.90 10.28
N PHE A 302 -10.72 8.15 9.92
CA PHE A 302 -10.83 6.99 9.04
C PHE A 302 -11.77 5.92 9.63
N VAL A 303 -11.56 5.55 10.89
CA VAL A 303 -12.41 4.58 11.60
C VAL A 303 -13.84 5.08 11.73
N SER A 304 -14.05 6.37 11.95
CA SER A 304 -15.38 6.97 11.97
C SER A 304 -16.10 6.85 10.63
N LEU A 305 -15.39 7.04 9.52
CA LEU A 305 -15.95 6.95 8.16
C LEU A 305 -16.22 5.51 7.72
N TYR A 306 -15.26 4.63 7.89
CA TYR A 306 -15.28 3.30 7.30
C TYR A 306 -15.62 2.16 8.27
N LYS A 307 -15.68 2.45 9.60
CA LYS A 307 -16.08 1.52 10.67
C LYS A 307 -15.18 0.27 10.82
N HIS A 308 -13.93 0.36 10.39
CA HIS A 308 -12.92 -0.68 10.55
C HIS A 308 -11.52 -0.10 10.70
N GLN A 309 -10.55 -0.92 11.12
CA GLN A 309 -9.14 -0.53 11.17
C GLN A 309 -8.61 -0.14 9.77
N ILE A 310 -7.53 0.63 9.78
CA ILE A 310 -6.91 1.17 8.56
C ILE A 310 -6.14 0.08 7.85
N PRO A 311 -6.46 -0.23 6.58
CA PRO A 311 -5.60 -1.05 5.74
C PRO A 311 -4.34 -0.29 5.32
N ALA A 312 -3.27 -1.03 5.05
CA ALA A 312 -1.99 -0.45 4.61
C ALA A 312 -2.14 0.49 3.42
N GLY A 313 -2.80 0.03 2.38
CA GLY A 313 -2.99 0.79 1.16
C GLY A 313 -3.68 2.14 1.36
N SER A 314 -4.66 2.21 2.28
CA SER A 314 -5.34 3.47 2.56
C SER A 314 -4.39 4.54 3.12
N TRP A 315 -3.51 4.15 4.05
CA TRP A 315 -2.54 5.07 4.64
C TRP A 315 -1.50 5.55 3.63
N ILE A 316 -0.93 4.62 2.89
CA ILE A 316 0.12 4.89 1.90
C ILE A 316 -0.38 5.91 0.88
N PHE A 317 -1.57 5.69 0.31
CA PHE A 317 -2.07 6.55 -0.76
C PHE A 317 -2.75 7.83 -0.29
N TYR A 318 -3.30 7.87 0.92
CA TYR A 318 -3.64 9.14 1.54
C TYR A 318 -2.41 10.06 1.59
N THR A 319 -1.30 9.50 2.02
CA THR A 319 -0.04 10.24 2.13
C THR A 319 0.52 10.65 0.76
N ALA A 320 0.47 9.77 -0.24
CA ALA A 320 0.92 10.08 -1.59
C ALA A 320 0.16 11.27 -2.21
N VAL A 321 -1.18 11.28 -2.06
CA VAL A 321 -2.02 12.40 -2.53
C VAL A 321 -1.64 13.70 -1.84
N LYS A 322 -1.47 13.69 -0.51
CA LYS A 322 -1.09 14.89 0.26
C LYS A 322 0.31 15.39 -0.10
N ALA A 323 1.27 14.47 -0.33
CA ALA A 323 2.63 14.82 -0.73
C ALA A 323 2.66 15.51 -2.11
N TRP A 324 1.95 14.96 -3.09
CA TRP A 324 1.82 15.57 -4.40
C TRP A 324 1.11 16.93 -4.33
N ALA A 325 -0.01 17.02 -3.63
CA ALA A 325 -0.75 18.28 -3.49
C ALA A 325 0.11 19.37 -2.88
N HIS A 326 0.86 19.03 -1.80
CA HIS A 326 1.80 19.96 -1.19
C HIS A 326 2.89 20.43 -2.17
N ALA A 327 3.47 19.51 -2.96
CA ALA A 327 4.48 19.86 -3.94
C ALA A 327 3.90 20.79 -5.04
N ALA A 328 2.70 20.50 -5.53
CA ALA A 328 2.01 21.32 -6.52
C ALA A 328 1.75 22.75 -6.00
N GLU A 329 1.32 22.87 -4.73
CA GLU A 329 1.12 24.18 -4.05
C GLU A 329 2.44 24.95 -3.91
N GLN A 330 3.55 24.29 -3.56
CA GLN A 330 4.85 24.95 -3.42
C GLN A 330 5.42 25.41 -4.77
N VAL A 331 5.14 24.68 -5.82
CA VAL A 331 5.55 25.03 -7.20
C VAL A 331 4.63 26.10 -7.80
N GLY A 332 3.35 26.13 -7.43
CA GLY A 332 2.35 27.04 -7.97
C GLY A 332 1.72 26.58 -9.30
N ASP A 333 2.08 25.39 -9.79
CA ASP A 333 1.51 24.76 -10.98
C ASP A 333 1.55 23.25 -10.87
N ALA A 334 0.37 22.61 -10.88
CA ALA A 334 0.26 21.15 -10.80
C ALA A 334 0.71 20.42 -12.07
N PHE A 335 0.87 21.13 -13.19
CA PHE A 335 1.27 20.60 -14.49
C PHE A 335 2.73 20.97 -14.86
N ASP A 336 3.42 21.76 -14.06
CA ASP A 336 4.88 21.84 -14.15
C ASP A 336 5.50 20.58 -13.53
N PHE A 337 5.37 19.47 -14.26
CA PHE A 337 5.78 18.15 -13.79
C PHE A 337 7.25 18.10 -13.37
N LYS A 338 8.14 18.81 -14.10
CA LYS A 338 9.57 18.83 -13.76
C LYS A 338 9.81 19.50 -12.42
N ALA A 339 9.18 20.64 -12.18
CA ALA A 339 9.33 21.34 -10.93
C ALA A 339 8.68 20.58 -9.75
N VAL A 340 7.48 19.98 -9.97
CA VAL A 340 6.79 19.18 -8.94
C VAL A 340 7.63 17.95 -8.56
N ASN A 341 8.12 17.19 -9.53
CA ASN A 341 8.97 16.03 -9.28
C ASN A 341 10.29 16.41 -8.59
N LYS A 342 10.93 17.49 -9.04
CA LYS A 342 12.13 18.02 -8.39
C LYS A 342 11.87 18.41 -6.94
N TYR A 343 10.75 19.09 -6.65
CA TYR A 343 10.39 19.46 -5.29
C TYR A 343 10.22 18.23 -4.40
N LEU A 344 9.50 17.19 -4.87
CA LEU A 344 9.30 15.92 -4.14
C LEU A 344 10.63 15.23 -3.82
N GLN A 345 11.55 15.14 -4.78
CA GLN A 345 12.85 14.49 -4.62
C GLN A 345 13.75 15.23 -3.62
N GLU A 346 13.79 16.56 -3.67
CA GLU A 346 14.67 17.38 -2.84
C GLU A 346 14.14 17.54 -1.41
N ASN A 347 12.84 17.74 -1.24
CA ASN A 347 12.22 18.10 0.04
C ASN A 347 11.53 16.94 0.75
N GLY A 348 10.99 15.96 0.00
CA GLY A 348 10.09 14.97 0.56
C GLY A 348 8.75 15.57 0.95
N TYR A 349 8.13 15.02 1.99
CA TYR A 349 6.84 15.49 2.50
C TYR A 349 6.79 15.43 4.04
N GLU A 350 6.56 16.58 4.67
CA GLU A 350 6.30 16.67 6.11
C GLU A 350 4.80 16.48 6.35
N GLY A 351 4.41 15.28 6.76
CA GLY A 351 3.02 14.92 7.02
C GLY A 351 2.75 14.67 8.50
N HIS A 352 1.55 14.18 8.80
CA HIS A 352 1.13 13.85 10.16
C HIS A 352 1.94 12.70 10.80
N GLN A 353 2.70 11.94 10.02
CA GLN A 353 3.62 10.92 10.49
C GLN A 353 5.07 11.40 10.63
N GLY A 354 5.38 12.64 10.25
CA GLY A 354 6.72 13.22 10.19
C GLY A 354 7.25 13.35 8.76
N LEU A 355 8.53 13.68 8.63
CA LEU A 355 9.18 13.89 7.34
C LEU A 355 9.47 12.57 6.63
N MET A 356 8.83 12.38 5.48
CA MET A 356 9.07 11.26 4.57
C MET A 356 9.93 11.71 3.40
N LYS A 357 10.89 10.87 3.02
CA LYS A 357 11.76 11.11 1.86
C LYS A 357 11.89 9.85 1.02
N TRP A 358 11.98 10.07 -0.28
CA TRP A 358 12.42 9.06 -1.23
C TRP A 358 13.94 9.08 -1.33
N ASP A 359 14.54 7.93 -1.56
CA ASP A 359 15.97 7.84 -1.82
C ASP A 359 16.32 8.22 -3.27
N LYS A 360 17.60 8.08 -3.64
CA LYS A 360 18.08 8.37 -5.00
C LYS A 360 17.45 7.50 -6.12
N ASP A 361 16.79 6.43 -5.76
CA ASP A 361 16.08 5.53 -6.68
C ASP A 361 14.56 5.79 -6.64
N ASN A 362 14.13 6.92 -6.05
CA ASN A 362 12.73 7.28 -5.79
C ASN A 362 11.96 6.20 -5.01
N VAL A 363 12.64 5.50 -4.11
CA VAL A 363 12.03 4.48 -3.25
C VAL A 363 11.90 5.02 -1.83
N MET A 364 10.72 4.88 -1.25
CA MET A 364 10.49 5.15 0.16
C MET A 364 11.01 3.97 0.98
N ARG A 365 12.26 4.08 1.48
CA ARG A 365 12.84 3.07 2.37
C ARG A 365 12.19 3.13 3.74
N ALA A 366 12.33 2.05 4.49
CA ALA A 366 11.92 2.03 5.89
C ALA A 366 12.62 3.17 6.67
N GLN A 367 11.83 4.06 7.26
CA GLN A 367 12.27 5.27 7.94
C GLN A 367 11.30 5.61 9.08
N PRO A 368 11.66 6.48 10.04
CA PRO A 368 10.79 6.77 11.19
C PRO A 368 9.38 7.26 10.82
N ALA A 369 9.24 8.07 9.76
CA ALA A 369 7.94 8.54 9.27
C ALA A 369 7.18 7.48 8.44
N SER A 370 7.87 6.43 8.00
CA SER A 370 7.32 5.35 7.18
C SER A 370 7.98 4.02 7.52
N PRO A 371 7.79 3.50 8.75
CA PRO A 371 8.42 2.26 9.20
C PRO A 371 7.71 1.06 8.57
N VAL A 372 8.43 -0.07 8.50
CA VAL A 372 7.76 -1.37 8.37
C VAL A 372 7.23 -1.76 9.74
N VAL A 373 5.93 -1.99 9.83
CA VAL A 373 5.27 -2.38 11.07
C VAL A 373 4.86 -3.83 11.00
N HIS A 374 5.30 -4.62 11.98
CA HIS A 374 4.92 -6.03 12.08
C HIS A 374 3.81 -6.19 13.09
N TYR A 375 2.76 -6.86 12.69
CA TYR A 375 1.56 -7.09 13.47
C TYR A 375 1.41 -8.56 13.82
N GLN A 376 0.71 -8.80 14.90
CA GLN A 376 0.10 -10.09 15.19
C GLN A 376 -1.42 -9.89 15.27
N VAL A 377 -2.19 -10.79 14.69
CA VAL A 377 -3.63 -10.79 14.93
C VAL A 377 -3.89 -11.19 16.37
N GLN A 378 -4.57 -10.33 17.12
CA GLN A 378 -4.95 -10.52 18.51
C GLN A 378 -6.38 -10.04 18.71
N LYS A 379 -7.26 -10.92 19.21
CA LYS A 379 -8.69 -10.64 19.39
C LYS A 379 -9.38 -10.21 18.07
N GLY A 380 -8.93 -10.78 16.96
CA GLY A 380 -9.47 -10.51 15.63
C GLY A 380 -9.04 -9.19 15.02
N GLU A 381 -8.03 -8.49 15.57
CA GLU A 381 -7.53 -7.21 15.09
C GLU A 381 -5.99 -7.21 14.98
N LEU A 382 -5.45 -6.34 14.14
CA LEU A 382 -4.00 -6.19 13.98
C LEU A 382 -3.39 -5.44 15.17
N SER A 383 -2.53 -6.10 15.91
CA SER A 383 -1.80 -5.52 17.04
C SER A 383 -0.32 -5.40 16.69
N PRO A 384 0.27 -4.18 16.70
CA PRO A 384 1.68 -3.99 16.35
C PRO A 384 2.57 -4.62 17.41
N ILE A 385 3.55 -5.43 16.99
CA ILE A 385 4.49 -6.12 17.87
C ILE A 385 5.95 -5.76 17.63
N PHE A 386 6.26 -5.15 16.48
CA PHE A 386 7.62 -4.73 16.14
C PHE A 386 7.58 -3.65 15.05
N THR A 387 8.54 -2.71 15.06
CA THR A 387 8.74 -1.72 13.98
C THR A 387 10.20 -1.72 13.51
N ASP A 388 10.40 -1.49 12.22
CA ASP A 388 11.72 -1.32 11.62
C ASP A 388 11.74 -0.05 10.74
N PRO A 389 12.48 1.01 11.08
CA PRO A 389 13.31 1.15 12.29
C PRO A 389 12.46 1.18 13.58
N PRO A 390 13.06 0.82 14.73
CA PRO A 390 12.39 0.92 16.02
C PRO A 390 11.93 2.34 16.32
N LEU A 391 10.67 2.54 16.63
CA LEU A 391 10.09 3.81 17.05
C LEU A 391 9.94 3.88 18.57
N THR A 392 10.23 5.04 19.17
CA THR A 392 10.07 5.29 20.59
C THR A 392 9.49 6.69 20.81
N PRO A 393 8.39 6.87 21.54
CA PRO A 393 7.53 5.84 22.11
C PRO A 393 6.54 5.30 21.05
N TYR A 394 6.55 4.03 20.83
CA TYR A 394 5.58 3.38 19.98
C TYR A 394 4.76 2.40 20.80
N PRO A 395 3.45 2.40 20.76
CA PRO A 395 2.63 1.49 21.55
C PRO A 395 2.69 0.08 20.94
N HIS A 396 3.79 -0.63 21.19
CA HIS A 396 3.90 -2.02 20.83
C HIS A 396 2.93 -2.86 21.66
N GLY A 397 2.14 -3.69 20.98
CA GLY A 397 1.51 -4.83 21.59
C GLY A 397 2.60 -5.84 22.02
N LYS A 398 2.24 -6.73 22.92
CA LYS A 398 3.11 -7.86 23.28
C LYS A 398 2.83 -9.02 22.34
N PHE A 399 3.89 -9.69 21.88
CA PHE A 399 3.73 -10.98 21.23
C PHE A 399 3.01 -11.97 22.15
N ILE A 400 1.99 -12.64 21.62
CA ILE A 400 1.25 -13.68 22.32
C ILE A 400 1.52 -15.00 21.60
N LYS A 401 1.98 -16.02 22.36
CA LYS A 401 2.18 -17.35 21.78
C LYS A 401 0.87 -17.86 21.17
N PRO A 402 0.86 -18.22 19.87
CA PRO A 402 -0.34 -18.73 19.21
C PRO A 402 -0.95 -19.90 19.94
N ARG A 403 -2.30 -19.96 20.02
CA ARG A 403 -3.05 -20.98 20.77
C ARG A 403 -2.81 -22.43 20.30
N TRP A 404 -2.37 -22.61 19.05
CA TRP A 404 -2.07 -23.93 18.49
C TRP A 404 -0.67 -24.44 18.82
N ILE A 405 0.18 -23.62 19.42
CA ILE A 405 1.54 -23.97 19.83
C ILE A 405 1.49 -24.47 21.28
N LYS A 406 1.89 -25.72 21.45
CA LYS A 406 1.93 -26.40 22.75
C LYS A 406 3.14 -25.96 23.57
#